data_a472aa7d16469572be70852bcd746662
#
_entry.id   a472aa7d16469572be70852bcd746662
#
_cell.length_a   1.000
_cell.length_b   1.000
_cell.length_c   1.000
_cell.angle_alpha   90.00
_cell.angle_beta   90.00
_cell.angle_gamma   90.00
#
_symmetry.space_group_name_H-M   'P 1'
#
loop_
_entity.id
_entity.type
_entity.pdbx_description
1 polymer ?
#
loop_
_entity_poly.entity_id
_entity_poly.type
_entity_poly.pdbx_seq_one_letter_code
_entity_poly.pdbx_strand_id
1 'polypeptide(L)'
;VSERIIRRVIIRGRVQGVGYRDWTRHVARDRGLEGWVRNRKEGSVEAVFAGTRDAISSMIVACRKGPPNARVEWIEEHDASLADLDARKPGDRFSVIATQ
;
A
#
# COMPACT_ATOMS: atom_id res chain seq x y z
N VAL A 1 -21.12 -9.17 -9.06
CA VAL A 1 -19.96 -9.68 -8.30
C VAL A 1 -18.72 -8.89 -8.70
N SER A 2 -18.05 -8.29 -7.73
CA SER A 2 -16.85 -7.51 -7.99
C SER A 2 -15.66 -8.41 -8.24
N GLU A 3 -14.91 -8.10 -9.28
CA GLU A 3 -13.66 -8.77 -9.56
C GLU A 3 -12.61 -8.39 -8.51
N ARG A 4 -11.89 -9.38 -8.00
CA ARG A 4 -10.75 -9.14 -7.12
C ARG A 4 -9.48 -8.96 -7.94
N ILE A 5 -8.78 -7.87 -7.71
CA ILE A 5 -7.51 -7.59 -8.36
C ILE A 5 -6.42 -7.38 -7.32
N ILE A 6 -5.17 -7.43 -7.77
CA ILE A 6 -3.99 -7.19 -6.93
C ILE A 6 -3.13 -6.16 -7.65
N ARG A 7 -2.77 -5.09 -6.94
CA ARG A 7 -1.95 -4.00 -7.48
C ARG A 7 -0.77 -3.73 -6.58
N ARG A 8 0.37 -3.44 -7.17
CA ARG A 8 1.56 -2.97 -6.45
C ARG A 8 1.77 -1.50 -6.76
N VAL A 9 2.05 -0.70 -5.74
CA VAL A 9 2.34 0.72 -5.89
C VAL A 9 3.68 1.04 -5.24
N ILE A 10 4.39 1.98 -5.84
CA ILE A 10 5.62 2.54 -5.28
C ILE A 10 5.38 4.03 -5.14
N ILE A 11 5.46 4.51 -3.90
CA ILE A 11 5.12 5.87 -3.52
C ILE A 11 6.41 6.63 -3.26
N ARG A 12 6.65 7.69 -4.01
CA ARG A 12 7.89 8.46 -3.97
C ARG A 12 7.62 9.87 -3.48
N GLY A 13 8.62 10.44 -2.83
CA GLY A 13 8.57 11.77 -2.25
C GLY A 13 9.04 11.72 -0.80
N ARG A 14 8.55 12.65 0.02
CA ARG A 14 8.80 12.64 1.45
C ARG A 14 7.77 11.75 2.12
N VAL A 15 8.07 10.45 2.16
CA VAL A 15 7.12 9.42 2.58
C VAL A 15 7.66 8.50 3.68
N GLN A 16 8.93 8.64 4.07
CA GLN A 16 9.50 7.91 5.19
C GLN A 16 9.71 8.85 6.37
N GLY A 17 9.58 8.32 7.60
CA GLY A 17 9.72 9.12 8.81
C GLY A 17 8.51 10.02 9.08
N VAL A 18 7.39 9.79 8.42
CA VAL A 18 6.17 10.61 8.53
C VAL A 18 4.94 9.79 8.94
N GLY A 19 5.12 8.53 9.33
CA GLY A 19 4.03 7.64 9.71
C GLY A 19 3.26 7.03 8.54
N TYR A 20 3.85 7.01 7.36
CA TYR A 20 3.16 6.59 6.14
C TYR A 20 2.72 5.12 6.19
N ARG A 21 3.59 4.22 6.66
CA ARG A 21 3.29 2.77 6.71
C ARG A 21 2.11 2.48 7.64
N ASP A 22 2.11 3.05 8.83
CA ASP A 22 1.04 2.83 9.79
C ASP A 22 -0.28 3.43 9.30
N TRP A 23 -0.22 4.61 8.71
CA TRP A 23 -1.37 5.26 8.09
C TRP A 23 -1.93 4.38 6.96
N THR A 24 -1.08 3.83 6.11
CA THR A 24 -1.50 2.95 5.00
C THR A 24 -2.22 1.72 5.53
N ARG A 25 -1.69 1.09 6.59
CA ARG A 25 -2.32 -0.09 7.19
C ARG A 25 -3.73 0.23 7.68
N HIS A 26 -3.89 1.33 8.41
CA HIS A 26 -5.21 1.72 8.91
C HIS A 26 -6.20 1.98 7.79
N VAL A 27 -5.80 2.77 6.81
CA VAL A 27 -6.70 3.15 5.72
C VAL A 27 -7.06 1.94 4.85
N ALA A 28 -6.10 1.06 4.58
CA ALA A 28 -6.34 -0.16 3.81
C ALA A 28 -7.32 -1.09 4.54
N ARG A 29 -7.15 -1.26 5.85
CA ARG A 29 -8.08 -2.09 6.64
C ARG A 29 -9.48 -1.52 6.65
N ASP A 30 -9.62 -0.20 6.76
CA ASP A 30 -10.92 0.46 6.72
C ASP A 30 -11.64 0.22 5.39
N ARG A 31 -10.89 0.05 4.32
CA ARG A 31 -11.43 -0.22 2.98
C ARG A 31 -11.60 -1.70 2.68
N GLY A 32 -11.33 -2.57 3.66
CA GLY A 32 -11.45 -4.01 3.47
C GLY A 32 -10.38 -4.62 2.57
N LEU A 33 -9.26 -3.94 2.38
CA LEU A 33 -8.18 -4.41 1.54
C LEU A 33 -7.27 -5.37 2.30
N GLU A 34 -6.71 -6.33 1.58
CA GLU A 34 -5.62 -7.18 2.03
C GLU A 34 -4.32 -6.69 1.41
N GLY A 35 -3.19 -7.02 2.03
CA GLY A 35 -1.90 -6.69 1.46
C GLY A 35 -0.85 -6.36 2.49
N TRP A 36 0.11 -5.55 2.08
CA TRP A 36 1.23 -5.16 2.93
C TRP A 36 1.83 -3.85 2.46
N VAL A 37 2.63 -3.25 3.33
CA VAL A 37 3.37 -2.02 3.06
C VAL A 37 4.75 -2.10 3.70
N ARG A 38 5.76 -1.53 3.06
CA ARG A 38 7.12 -1.46 3.60
C ARG A 38 7.85 -0.23 3.09
N ASN A 39 8.85 0.19 3.83
CA ASN A 39 9.84 1.14 3.33
C ASN A 39 10.84 0.41 2.42
N ARG A 40 11.38 1.12 1.46
CA ARG A 40 12.49 0.65 0.64
C ARG A 40 13.74 1.48 0.97
N LYS A 41 14.91 0.87 0.79
CA LYS A 41 16.18 1.49 1.16
C LYS A 41 16.45 2.80 0.41
N GLU A 42 15.92 2.94 -0.81
CA GLU A 42 16.16 4.16 -1.59
C GLU A 42 15.21 5.31 -1.24
N GLY A 43 14.34 5.13 -0.25
CA GLY A 43 13.49 6.20 0.28
C GLY A 43 12.02 6.12 -0.08
N SER A 44 11.61 5.21 -0.97
CA SER A 44 10.21 5.06 -1.33
C SER A 44 9.45 4.18 -0.33
N VAL A 45 8.12 4.19 -0.44
CA VAL A 45 7.23 3.25 0.24
C VAL A 45 6.61 2.36 -0.83
N GLU A 46 6.64 1.06 -0.60
CA GLU A 46 6.03 0.08 -1.50
C GLU A 46 4.85 -0.58 -0.80
N ALA A 47 3.74 -0.76 -1.54
CA ALA A 47 2.57 -1.45 -1.01
C ALA A 47 1.96 -2.36 -2.07
N VAL A 48 1.36 -3.45 -1.59
CA VAL A 48 0.53 -4.34 -2.42
C VAL A 48 -0.87 -4.34 -1.82
N PHE A 49 -1.86 -4.09 -2.67
CA PHE A 49 -3.26 -4.07 -2.27
C PHE A 49 -4.03 -5.12 -3.05
N ALA A 50 -4.87 -5.88 -2.36
CA ALA A 50 -5.76 -6.86 -2.96
C ALA A 50 -7.20 -6.58 -2.52
N GLY A 51 -8.11 -6.55 -3.46
CA GLY A 51 -9.52 -6.28 -3.20
C GLY A 51 -10.27 -5.94 -4.49
N THR A 52 -11.41 -5.29 -4.35
CA THR A 52 -12.17 -4.85 -5.51
C THR A 52 -11.43 -3.71 -6.21
N ARG A 53 -11.69 -3.56 -7.50
CA ARG A 53 -11.10 -2.47 -8.28
C ARG A 53 -11.44 -1.11 -7.67
N ASP A 54 -12.67 -0.91 -7.25
CA ASP A 54 -13.11 0.36 -6.67
C ASP A 54 -12.41 0.65 -5.34
N ALA A 55 -12.28 -0.35 -4.47
CA ALA A 55 -11.59 -0.18 -3.19
C ALA A 55 -10.13 0.17 -3.40
N ILE A 56 -9.46 -0.49 -4.36
CA ILE A 56 -8.06 -0.20 -4.67
C ILE A 56 -7.91 1.19 -5.28
N SER A 57 -8.78 1.58 -6.20
CA SER A 57 -8.74 2.94 -6.78
C SER A 57 -8.91 4.01 -5.71
N SER A 58 -9.86 3.82 -4.79
CA SER A 58 -10.04 4.71 -3.65
C SER A 58 -8.80 4.78 -2.77
N MET A 59 -8.16 3.63 -2.53
CA MET A 59 -6.93 3.57 -1.73
C MET A 59 -5.79 4.34 -2.38
N ILE A 60 -5.61 4.20 -3.69
CA ILE A 60 -4.54 4.90 -4.40
C ILE A 60 -4.78 6.40 -4.39
N VAL A 61 -6.03 6.85 -4.55
CA VAL A 61 -6.37 8.27 -4.40
C VAL A 61 -5.98 8.77 -3.00
N ALA A 62 -6.28 8.00 -1.95
CA ALA A 62 -5.88 8.36 -0.59
C ALA A 62 -4.35 8.41 -0.45
N CYS A 63 -3.64 7.47 -1.07
CA CYS A 63 -2.18 7.41 -1.04
C CYS A 63 -1.52 8.65 -1.66
N ARG A 64 -2.15 9.28 -2.65
CA ARG A 64 -1.62 10.51 -3.26
C ARG A 64 -1.55 11.66 -2.28
N LYS A 65 -2.42 11.67 -1.29
CA LYS A 65 -2.40 12.65 -0.21
C LYS A 65 -1.52 12.17 0.95
N GLY A 66 -1.69 10.93 1.38
CA GLY A 66 -0.99 10.35 2.51
C GLY A 66 -1.33 11.00 3.84
N PRO A 67 -0.56 10.69 4.91
CA PRO A 67 -0.72 11.32 6.21
C PRO A 67 -0.29 12.80 6.18
N PRO A 68 -0.64 13.59 7.23
CA PRO A 68 -0.45 15.05 7.18
C PRO A 68 0.95 15.55 6.87
N ASN A 69 1.98 14.84 7.33
CA ASN A 69 3.37 15.26 7.12
C ASN A 69 4.01 14.69 5.88
N ALA A 70 3.29 13.88 5.11
CA ALA A 70 3.81 13.31 3.88
C ALA A 70 3.74 14.32 2.73
N ARG A 71 4.67 14.17 1.80
CA ARG A 71 4.64 14.92 0.55
C ARG A 71 4.88 13.92 -0.58
N VAL A 72 3.78 13.47 -1.17
CA VAL A 72 3.82 12.51 -2.26
C VAL A 72 4.08 13.25 -3.56
N GLU A 73 5.16 12.89 -4.24
CA GLU A 73 5.52 13.50 -5.53
C GLU A 73 5.02 12.64 -6.69
N TRP A 74 5.03 11.32 -6.53
CA TRP A 74 4.77 10.39 -7.61
C TRP A 74 4.34 9.04 -7.06
N ILE A 75 3.42 8.36 -7.76
CA ILE A 75 3.05 6.96 -7.49
C ILE A 75 3.18 6.17 -8.79
N GLU A 76 3.98 5.10 -8.75
CA GLU A 76 4.03 4.10 -9.81
C GLU A 76 3.04 3.00 -9.48
N GLU A 77 2.31 2.52 -10.49
CA GLU A 77 1.34 1.45 -10.33
C GLU A 77 1.68 0.28 -11.25
N HIS A 78 1.59 -0.93 -10.71
CA HIS A 78 1.86 -2.16 -11.45
C HIS A 78 0.84 -3.22 -11.09
N ASP A 79 0.56 -4.12 -12.03
CA ASP A 79 -0.15 -5.34 -11.69
C ASP A 79 0.72 -6.20 -10.78
N ALA A 80 0.09 -6.94 -9.89
CA ALA A 80 0.78 -7.82 -8.96
C ALA A 80 0.11 -9.19 -8.92
N SER A 81 0.84 -10.17 -8.40
CA SER A 81 0.40 -11.57 -8.35
C SER A 81 0.05 -12.00 -6.93
N LEU A 82 -0.54 -13.18 -6.81
CA LEU A 82 -0.74 -13.81 -5.51
C LEU A 82 0.58 -14.02 -4.78
N ALA A 83 1.65 -14.34 -5.50
CA ALA A 83 2.97 -14.48 -4.89
C ALA A 83 3.43 -13.17 -4.23
N ASP A 84 3.17 -12.03 -4.87
CA ASP A 84 3.48 -10.72 -4.28
C ASP A 84 2.68 -10.48 -3.00
N LEU A 85 1.41 -10.87 -2.99
CA LEU A 85 0.54 -10.72 -1.83
C LEU A 85 1.02 -11.58 -0.65
N ASP A 86 1.61 -12.73 -0.92
CA ASP A 86 2.05 -13.68 0.12
C ASP A 86 3.22 -13.17 0.97
N ALA A 87 3.82 -12.05 0.63
CA ALA A 87 4.85 -11.43 1.47
C ALA A 87 4.30 -10.87 2.79
N ARG A 88 2.98 -10.75 2.92
CA ARG A 88 2.38 -10.29 4.18
C ARG A 88 2.58 -11.34 5.30
N LYS A 89 2.49 -10.86 6.55
CA LYS A 89 2.64 -11.75 7.70
C LYS A 89 1.50 -12.76 7.76
N PRO A 90 1.79 -14.03 8.12
CA PRO A 90 0.75 -15.06 8.25
C PRO A 90 -0.35 -14.62 9.21
N GLY A 91 -1.59 -14.80 8.81
CA GLY A 91 -2.77 -14.45 9.60
C GLY A 91 -3.17 -12.98 9.57
N ASP A 92 -2.32 -12.09 9.08
CA ASP A 92 -2.65 -10.67 8.96
C ASP A 92 -3.43 -10.39 7.68
N ARG A 93 -4.42 -9.54 7.81
CA ARG A 93 -5.13 -9.04 6.64
C ARG A 93 -4.29 -8.01 5.90
N PHE A 94 -3.71 -7.07 6.63
CA PHE A 94 -2.79 -6.07 6.08
C PHE A 94 -1.61 -5.89 7.04
N SER A 95 -0.40 -6.06 6.52
CA SER A 95 0.83 -6.07 7.32
C SER A 95 1.75 -4.91 7.00
N VAL A 96 2.43 -4.41 8.03
CA VAL A 96 3.66 -3.63 7.84
C VAL A 96 4.81 -4.62 7.89
N ILE A 97 5.58 -4.73 6.82
CA ILE A 97 6.68 -5.70 6.73
C ILE A 97 8.04 -5.00 6.70
N ALA A 98 9.11 -5.79 6.79
CA ALA A 98 10.46 -5.27 6.93
C ALA A 98 10.90 -4.43 5.73
N THR A 99 11.72 -3.42 6.00
CA THR A 99 12.36 -2.59 4.97
C THR A 99 13.25 -3.44 4.07
N GLN A 100 13.17 -3.17 2.81
CA GLN A 100 13.97 -3.87 1.82
C GLN A 100 14.73 -2.93 0.90
#